data_7a91c23e89874f90cb929845b3faff57
#
_entry.id   7a91c23e89874f90cb929845b3faff57
#
_cell.length_a   1.000
_cell.length_b   1.000
_cell.length_c   1.000
_cell.angle_alpha   90.00
_cell.angle_beta   90.00
_cell.angle_gamma   90.00
#
_symmetry.space_group_name_H-M   'P 1'
#
loop_
_entity.id
_entity.type
_entity.pdbx_description
1 polymer ?
#
loop_
_entity_poly.entity_id
_entity_poly.type
_entity_poly.pdbx_seq_one_letter_code
_entity_poly.pdbx_strand_id
1 'polypeptide(L)'
;MIEVKNLHKSFDGKKILEDISAQFLSGKVNQIIGQSGSGKTVFMKSVIGLFRPEEGQVLYDGRNLVDMSGREVKKLRQEVGMLFQGSALFDSLTVLGNVMFPLEMFSNMTCKEMEERAKFCLARVNLLPEKHHLYPGEISGGMQKRVAIARAIALNPRYL
;
A
#
# COMPACT_ATOMS: atom_id res chain seq x y z
N MET A 1 -15.02 3.61 2.12
CA MET A 1 -14.65 4.61 3.15
C MET A 1 -13.85 3.92 4.24
N ILE A 2 -12.82 4.58 4.78
CA ILE A 2 -12.10 4.07 5.97
C ILE A 2 -12.42 5.02 7.13
N GLU A 3 -12.83 4.46 8.28
CA GLU A 3 -13.06 5.22 9.50
C GLU A 3 -12.12 4.72 10.60
N VAL A 4 -11.56 5.64 11.34
CA VAL A 4 -10.75 5.37 12.53
C VAL A 4 -11.46 6.00 13.73
N LYS A 5 -11.62 5.24 14.81
CA LYS A 5 -12.31 5.68 16.01
C LYS A 5 -11.47 5.40 17.25
N ASN A 6 -11.18 6.45 18.00
CA ASN A 6 -10.51 6.42 19.29
C ASN A 6 -9.24 5.54 19.30
N LEU A 7 -8.39 5.73 18.31
CA LEU A 7 -7.19 4.89 18.10
C LEU A 7 -6.09 5.27 19.10
N HIS A 8 -5.60 4.25 19.81
CA HIS A 8 -4.46 4.38 20.72
C HIS A 8 -3.32 3.46 20.29
N LYS A 9 -2.08 3.96 20.38
CA LYS A 9 -0.88 3.18 20.12
C LYS A 9 0.31 3.70 20.91
N SER A 10 0.96 2.78 21.63
CA SER A 10 2.17 3.03 22.40
C SER A 10 3.32 2.14 21.93
N PHE A 11 4.55 2.53 22.23
CA PHE A 11 5.76 1.72 22.10
C PHE A 11 6.63 1.97 23.33
N ASP A 12 7.05 0.89 23.99
CA ASP A 12 7.90 0.93 25.19
C ASP A 12 7.37 1.89 26.28
N GLY A 13 6.05 1.87 26.50
CA GLY A 13 5.37 2.73 27.46
C GLY A 13 5.17 4.19 27.01
N LYS A 14 5.73 4.59 25.87
CA LYS A 14 5.53 5.93 25.31
C LYS A 14 4.32 5.93 24.40
N LYS A 15 3.31 6.72 24.74
CA LYS A 15 2.13 6.94 23.91
C LYS A 15 2.51 7.74 22.66
N ILE A 16 2.13 7.24 21.51
CA ILE A 16 2.38 7.86 20.19
C ILE A 16 1.09 8.34 19.54
N LEU A 17 0.02 7.56 19.71
CA LEU A 17 -1.32 7.93 19.27
C LEU A 17 -2.23 7.87 20.50
N GLU A 18 -2.98 8.95 20.73
CA GLU A 18 -3.91 9.08 21.84
C GLU A 18 -5.24 9.59 21.29
N ASP A 19 -6.27 8.77 21.40
CA ASP A 19 -7.65 9.10 21.02
C ASP A 19 -7.80 9.69 19.60
N ILE A 20 -7.11 9.10 18.63
CA ILE A 20 -7.14 9.59 17.25
C ILE A 20 -8.35 9.04 16.51
N SER A 21 -9.21 9.96 16.03
CA SER A 21 -10.34 9.64 15.16
C SER A 21 -10.22 10.38 13.83
N ALA A 22 -10.53 9.68 12.72
CA ALA A 22 -10.43 10.22 11.39
C ALA A 22 -11.37 9.50 10.41
N GLN A 23 -11.74 10.17 9.32
CA GLN A 23 -12.48 9.58 8.21
C GLN A 23 -11.75 9.84 6.89
N PHE A 24 -11.59 8.79 6.08
CA PHE A 24 -11.04 8.85 4.74
C PHE A 24 -12.16 8.62 3.74
N LEU A 25 -12.55 9.69 3.07
CA LEU A 25 -13.70 9.70 2.15
C LEU A 25 -13.35 8.96 0.85
N SER A 26 -14.26 8.14 0.37
CA SER A 26 -14.13 7.46 -0.92
C SER A 26 -14.09 8.45 -2.09
N GLY A 27 -13.28 8.15 -3.11
CA GLY A 27 -13.16 8.97 -4.31
C GLY A 27 -12.49 10.33 -4.07
N LYS A 28 -11.86 10.53 -2.93
CA LYS A 28 -11.12 11.74 -2.57
C LYS A 28 -9.67 11.42 -2.26
N VAL A 29 -8.79 12.39 -2.46
CA VAL A 29 -7.45 12.39 -1.90
C VAL A 29 -7.57 12.87 -0.46
N ASN A 30 -7.20 12.00 0.49
CA ASN A 30 -7.21 12.32 1.91
C ASN A 30 -5.74 12.52 2.35
N GLN A 31 -5.45 13.62 3.01
CA GLN A 31 -4.09 13.98 3.40
C GLN A 31 -3.95 14.06 4.91
N ILE A 32 -2.88 13.45 5.43
CA ILE A 32 -2.49 13.54 6.85
C ILE A 32 -1.33 14.54 6.95
N ILE A 33 -1.56 15.64 7.67
CA ILE A 33 -0.59 16.72 7.86
C ILE A 33 -0.14 16.75 9.31
N GLY A 34 1.11 17.11 9.54
CA GLY A 34 1.67 17.28 10.88
C GLY A 34 3.19 17.36 10.86
N GLN A 35 3.78 17.79 11.97
CA GLN A 35 5.24 17.91 12.12
C GLN A 35 5.95 16.56 12.00
N SER A 36 7.25 16.57 11.73
CA SER A 36 8.08 15.36 11.80
C SER A 36 8.02 14.78 13.22
N GLY A 37 7.89 13.46 13.34
CA GLY A 37 7.77 12.80 14.65
C GLY A 37 6.38 12.83 15.27
N SER A 38 5.37 13.47 14.67
CA SER A 38 4.00 13.55 15.25
C SER A 38 3.15 12.27 15.15
N GLY A 39 3.76 11.12 14.85
CA GLY A 39 3.04 9.84 14.79
C GLY A 39 2.37 9.48 13.46
N LYS A 40 2.46 10.32 12.39
CA LYS A 40 1.80 10.06 11.09
C LYS A 40 2.09 8.66 10.52
N THR A 41 3.35 8.26 10.54
CA THR A 41 3.77 6.95 10.04
C THR A 41 3.21 5.81 10.90
N VAL A 42 3.14 6.01 12.22
CA VAL A 42 2.56 5.03 13.14
C VAL A 42 1.05 4.93 12.88
N PHE A 43 0.38 6.06 12.73
CA PHE A 43 -1.04 6.12 12.40
C PHE A 43 -1.33 5.38 11.08
N MET A 44 -0.62 5.71 9.99
CA MET A 44 -0.78 5.02 8.70
C MET A 44 -0.54 3.51 8.81
N LYS A 45 0.53 3.09 9.50
CA LYS A 45 0.82 1.67 9.71
C LYS A 45 -0.25 0.96 10.55
N SER A 46 -0.89 1.66 11.48
CA SER A 46 -2.03 1.13 12.24
C SER A 46 -3.27 1.01 11.36
N VAL A 47 -3.56 2.02 10.55
CA VAL A 47 -4.71 1.99 9.61
C VAL A 47 -4.62 0.82 8.65
N ILE A 48 -3.44 0.53 8.08
CA ILE A 48 -3.27 -0.60 7.14
C ILE A 48 -3.00 -1.94 7.83
N GLY A 49 -3.07 -2.00 9.16
CA GLY A 49 -2.93 -3.23 9.94
C GLY A 49 -1.51 -3.78 10.02
N LEU A 50 -0.46 -2.97 9.79
CA LEU A 50 0.94 -3.34 10.08
C LEU A 50 1.24 -3.24 11.57
N PHE A 51 0.63 -2.27 12.26
CA PHE A 51 0.64 -2.19 13.71
C PHE A 51 -0.77 -2.45 14.23
N ARG A 52 -0.91 -3.38 15.16
CA ARG A 52 -2.19 -3.59 15.85
C ARG A 52 -2.37 -2.47 16.87
N PRO A 53 -3.48 -1.71 16.82
CA PRO A 53 -3.80 -0.74 17.87
C PRO A 53 -4.04 -1.44 19.20
N GLU A 54 -3.83 -0.73 20.29
CA GLU A 54 -4.11 -1.20 21.65
C GLU A 54 -5.58 -1.03 21.97
N GLU A 55 -6.14 0.12 21.53
CA GLU A 55 -7.55 0.45 21.68
C GLU A 55 -8.06 1.15 20.41
N GLY A 56 -9.37 1.19 20.25
CA GLY A 56 -10.03 1.84 19.14
C GLY A 56 -10.37 0.90 18.00
N GLN A 57 -10.83 1.46 16.90
CA GLN A 57 -11.32 0.72 15.71
C GLN A 57 -10.77 1.31 14.44
N VAL A 58 -10.54 0.44 13.45
CA VAL A 58 -10.25 0.81 12.07
C VAL A 58 -11.24 0.09 11.17
N LEU A 59 -12.19 0.82 10.61
CA LEU A 59 -13.32 0.28 9.87
C LEU A 59 -13.11 0.48 8.36
N TYR A 60 -13.07 -0.61 7.61
CA TYR A 60 -13.05 -0.65 6.15
C TYR A 60 -14.46 -0.96 5.63
N ASP A 61 -15.20 0.07 5.23
CA ASP A 61 -16.62 -0.03 4.85
C ASP A 61 -17.42 -0.85 5.90
N GLY A 62 -17.26 -0.49 7.18
CA GLY A 62 -17.90 -1.14 8.31
C GLY A 62 -17.20 -2.41 8.83
N ARG A 63 -16.22 -2.97 8.12
CA ARG A 63 -15.44 -4.14 8.58
C ARG A 63 -14.32 -3.69 9.51
N ASN A 64 -14.39 -4.05 10.80
CA ASN A 64 -13.37 -3.65 11.76
C ASN A 64 -12.10 -4.51 11.64
N LEU A 65 -10.99 -3.90 11.27
CA LEU A 65 -9.68 -4.55 11.11
C LEU A 65 -9.22 -5.27 12.38
N VAL A 66 -9.54 -4.71 13.56
CA VAL A 66 -9.07 -5.27 14.85
C VAL A 66 -9.73 -6.62 15.15
N ASP A 67 -10.95 -6.83 14.67
CA ASP A 67 -11.73 -8.04 14.88
C ASP A 67 -11.52 -9.11 13.78
N MET A 68 -10.79 -8.75 12.71
CA MET A 68 -10.54 -9.65 11.59
C MET A 68 -9.59 -10.79 11.97
N SER A 69 -9.92 -11.99 11.49
CA SER A 69 -9.01 -13.13 11.48
C SER A 69 -7.82 -12.86 10.55
N GLY A 70 -6.71 -13.56 10.75
CA GLY A 70 -5.52 -13.42 9.89
C GLY A 70 -5.81 -13.65 8.40
N ARG A 71 -6.79 -14.52 8.07
CA ARG A 71 -7.24 -14.78 6.69
C ARG A 71 -7.97 -13.57 6.09
N GLU A 72 -8.80 -12.90 6.87
CA GLU A 72 -9.53 -11.69 6.46
C GLU A 72 -8.58 -10.50 6.32
N VAL A 73 -7.64 -10.33 7.24
CA VAL A 73 -6.58 -9.31 7.13
C VAL A 73 -5.76 -9.52 5.84
N LYS A 74 -5.42 -10.77 5.49
CA LYS A 74 -4.71 -11.07 4.23
C LYS A 74 -5.53 -10.65 3.00
N LYS A 75 -6.84 -10.90 3.00
CA LYS A 75 -7.75 -10.44 1.93
C LYS A 75 -7.83 -8.92 1.87
N LEU A 76 -7.99 -8.26 3.02
CA LEU A 76 -8.04 -6.80 3.07
C LEU A 76 -6.75 -6.17 2.51
N ARG A 77 -5.58 -6.74 2.81
CA ARG A 77 -4.30 -6.25 2.27
C ARG A 77 -4.20 -6.32 0.76
N GLN A 78 -4.91 -7.23 0.11
CA GLN A 78 -5.00 -7.28 -1.36
C GLN A 78 -5.89 -6.15 -1.92
N GLU A 79 -6.81 -5.63 -1.11
CA GLU A 79 -7.66 -4.48 -1.46
C GLU A 79 -6.93 -3.14 -1.26
N VAL A 80 -5.74 -3.13 -0.63
CA VAL A 80 -4.98 -1.92 -0.29
C VAL A 80 -3.68 -1.88 -1.10
N GLY A 81 -3.55 -0.91 -1.99
CA GLY A 81 -2.29 -0.59 -2.65
C GLY A 81 -1.44 0.30 -1.75
N MET A 82 -0.17 -0.03 -1.58
CA MET A 82 0.75 0.73 -0.75
C MET A 82 1.95 1.22 -1.52
N LEU A 83 2.22 2.52 -1.41
CA LEU A 83 3.42 3.16 -1.94
C LEU A 83 4.35 3.55 -0.79
N PHE A 84 5.58 3.05 -0.82
CA PHE A 84 6.60 3.38 0.17
C PHE A 84 7.42 4.60 -0.24
N GLN A 85 7.88 5.38 0.74
CA GLN A 85 8.65 6.61 0.50
C GLN A 85 9.92 6.38 -0.34
N GLY A 86 10.59 5.24 -0.20
CA GLY A 86 11.81 4.86 -0.92
C GLY A 86 11.58 4.00 -2.16
N SER A 87 10.38 4.00 -2.78
CA SER A 87 9.97 3.09 -3.87
C SER A 87 9.97 1.61 -3.47
N ALA A 88 10.91 1.14 -2.66
CA ALA A 88 11.06 -0.22 -2.15
C ALA A 88 10.93 -1.30 -3.26
N LEU A 89 11.56 -1.06 -4.40
CA LEU A 89 11.64 -2.03 -5.48
C LEU A 89 12.61 -3.16 -5.10
N PHE A 90 12.35 -4.33 -5.63
CA PHE A 90 13.27 -5.46 -5.53
C PHE A 90 14.37 -5.30 -6.58
N ASP A 91 15.61 -5.12 -6.15
CA ASP A 91 16.76 -4.92 -7.04
C ASP A 91 17.07 -6.16 -7.89
N SER A 92 16.67 -7.34 -7.43
CA SER A 92 16.80 -8.61 -8.13
C SER A 92 15.74 -8.85 -9.22
N LEU A 93 14.72 -8.00 -9.31
CA LEU A 93 13.67 -8.10 -10.30
C LEU A 93 13.76 -6.95 -11.31
N THR A 94 13.42 -7.25 -12.57
CA THR A 94 13.26 -6.21 -13.58
C THR A 94 12.10 -5.25 -13.23
N VAL A 95 11.97 -4.16 -13.95
CA VAL A 95 10.83 -3.24 -13.89
C VAL A 95 9.51 -4.01 -14.03
N LEU A 96 9.40 -4.86 -15.07
CA LEU A 96 8.21 -5.68 -15.28
C LEU A 96 7.99 -6.67 -14.12
N GLY A 97 9.04 -7.36 -13.70
CA GLY A 97 9.00 -8.32 -12.59
C GLY A 97 8.54 -7.68 -11.28
N ASN A 98 8.98 -6.45 -10.98
CA ASN A 98 8.52 -5.71 -9.81
C ASN A 98 7.00 -5.48 -9.83
N VAL A 99 6.41 -5.20 -10.99
CA VAL A 99 4.97 -4.97 -11.11
C VAL A 99 4.19 -6.30 -11.15
N MET A 100 4.78 -7.37 -11.68
CA MET A 100 4.19 -8.72 -11.68
C MET A 100 4.18 -9.34 -10.28
N PHE A 101 5.15 -9.03 -9.43
CA PHE A 101 5.33 -9.65 -8.11
C PHE A 101 4.05 -9.76 -7.27
N PRO A 102 3.25 -8.69 -7.04
CA PRO A 102 2.00 -8.84 -6.28
C PRO A 102 0.96 -9.72 -7.01
N LEU A 103 0.97 -9.78 -8.33
CA LEU A 103 0.07 -10.66 -9.09
C LEU A 103 0.45 -12.13 -8.89
N GLU A 104 1.74 -12.47 -8.90
CA GLU A 104 2.25 -13.82 -8.64
C GLU A 104 1.90 -14.29 -7.22
N MET A 105 1.99 -13.38 -6.25
CA MET A 105 1.74 -13.71 -4.84
C MET A 105 0.25 -13.84 -4.49
N PHE A 106 -0.63 -13.12 -5.19
CA PHE A 106 -2.00 -12.90 -4.70
C PHE A 106 -3.09 -13.07 -5.76
N SER A 107 -2.78 -13.40 -7.00
CA SER A 107 -3.78 -13.68 -8.03
C SER A 107 -3.70 -15.12 -8.52
N ASN A 108 -4.74 -15.56 -9.24
CA ASN A 108 -4.77 -16.84 -9.95
C ASN A 108 -4.60 -16.64 -11.46
N MET A 109 -4.02 -15.51 -11.88
CA MET A 109 -3.78 -15.19 -13.28
C MET A 109 -2.71 -16.11 -13.87
N THR A 110 -2.83 -16.44 -15.15
CA THR A 110 -1.75 -17.07 -15.90
C THR A 110 -0.58 -16.10 -16.08
N CYS A 111 0.62 -16.62 -16.35
CA CYS A 111 1.81 -15.79 -16.58
C CYS A 111 1.56 -14.72 -17.65
N LYS A 112 0.88 -15.08 -18.74
CA LYS A 112 0.53 -14.14 -19.81
C LYS A 112 -0.40 -13.02 -19.36
N GLU A 113 -1.43 -13.35 -18.60
CA GLU A 113 -2.37 -12.37 -18.04
C GLU A 113 -1.66 -11.42 -17.05
N MET A 114 -0.76 -11.94 -16.21
CA MET A 114 0.03 -11.13 -15.28
C MET A 114 0.94 -10.15 -16.03
N GLU A 115 1.60 -10.63 -17.10
CA GLU A 115 2.46 -9.80 -17.93
C GLU A 115 1.67 -8.69 -18.63
N GLU A 116 0.52 -9.01 -19.24
CA GLU A 116 -0.36 -8.04 -19.88
C GLU A 116 -0.86 -6.99 -18.87
N ARG A 117 -1.26 -7.44 -17.68
CA ARG A 117 -1.69 -6.54 -16.58
C ARG A 117 -0.57 -5.64 -16.11
N ALA A 118 0.64 -6.17 -15.93
CA ALA A 118 1.81 -5.38 -15.53
C ALA A 118 2.19 -4.34 -16.58
N LYS A 119 2.21 -4.71 -17.85
CA LYS A 119 2.43 -3.77 -18.97
C LYS A 119 1.38 -2.66 -19.01
N PHE A 120 0.10 -3.01 -18.80
CA PHE A 120 -0.96 -2.02 -18.67
C PHE A 120 -0.68 -1.03 -17.52
N CYS A 121 -0.30 -1.51 -16.34
CA CYS A 121 0.01 -0.65 -15.19
C CYS A 121 1.21 0.26 -15.46
N LEU A 122 2.26 -0.26 -16.13
CA LEU A 122 3.43 0.52 -16.53
C LEU A 122 3.10 1.61 -17.55
N ALA A 123 2.23 1.32 -18.51
CA ALA A 123 1.73 2.31 -19.45
C ALA A 123 0.95 3.43 -18.76
N ARG A 124 0.15 3.13 -17.73
CA ARG A 124 -0.60 4.12 -16.94
C ARG A 124 0.29 5.14 -16.22
N VAL A 125 1.54 4.79 -15.98
CA VAL A 125 2.54 5.69 -15.36
C VAL A 125 3.56 6.23 -16.38
N ASN A 126 3.26 6.13 -17.67
CA ASN A 126 4.11 6.59 -18.77
C ASN A 126 5.53 6.00 -18.71
N LEU A 127 5.66 4.70 -18.47
CA LEU A 127 6.91 3.97 -18.57
C LEU A 127 6.93 3.17 -19.87
N LEU A 128 7.91 3.50 -20.73
CA LEU A 128 8.01 2.95 -22.07
C LEU A 128 8.41 1.46 -22.07
N PRO A 129 7.94 0.66 -23.04
CA PRO A 129 8.20 -0.78 -23.10
C PRO A 129 9.68 -1.17 -23.11
N GLU A 130 10.54 -0.34 -23.73
CA GLU A 130 11.99 -0.58 -23.75
C GLU A 130 12.66 -0.54 -22.37
N LYS A 131 11.96 -0.04 -21.35
CA LYS A 131 12.46 -0.01 -19.96
C LYS A 131 12.00 -1.20 -19.12
N HIS A 132 11.10 -2.05 -19.63
CA HIS A 132 10.48 -3.10 -18.85
C HIS A 132 11.46 -4.21 -18.42
N HIS A 133 12.52 -4.45 -19.20
CA HIS A 133 13.55 -5.45 -18.94
C HIS A 133 14.69 -4.94 -18.04
N LEU A 134 14.78 -3.64 -17.82
CA LEU A 134 15.82 -3.03 -16.98
C LEU A 134 15.57 -3.32 -15.48
N TYR A 135 16.64 -3.27 -14.71
CA TYR A 135 16.61 -3.38 -13.27
C TYR A 135 16.48 -2.00 -12.61
N PRO A 136 16.04 -1.93 -11.33
CA PRO A 136 15.89 -0.65 -10.63
C PRO A 136 17.14 0.25 -10.67
N GLY A 137 18.34 -0.33 -10.55
CA GLY A 137 19.60 0.42 -10.61
C GLY A 137 19.93 1.04 -11.99
N GLU A 138 19.25 0.60 -13.05
CA GLU A 138 19.48 1.05 -14.43
C GLU A 138 18.48 2.16 -14.86
N ILE A 139 17.57 2.54 -13.98
CA ILE A 139 16.55 3.56 -14.25
C ILE A 139 16.64 4.72 -13.25
N SER A 140 16.19 5.90 -13.65
CA SER A 140 16.21 7.07 -12.78
C SER A 140 15.29 6.94 -11.56
N GLY A 141 15.58 7.65 -10.47
CA GLY A 141 14.75 7.65 -9.28
C GLY A 141 13.28 8.07 -9.53
N GLY A 142 13.05 8.95 -10.52
CA GLY A 142 11.70 9.30 -10.96
C GLY A 142 10.99 8.13 -11.66
N MET A 143 11.73 7.32 -12.44
CA MET A 143 11.18 6.10 -13.05
C MET A 143 10.92 5.03 -11.99
N GLN A 144 11.81 4.85 -11.00
CA GLN A 144 11.59 3.93 -9.88
C GLN A 144 10.29 4.25 -9.12
N LYS A 145 10.01 5.53 -8.86
CA LYS A 145 8.74 5.97 -8.25
C LYS A 145 7.53 5.59 -9.10
N ARG A 146 7.61 5.75 -10.42
CA ARG A 146 6.55 5.34 -11.36
C ARG A 146 6.34 3.82 -11.34
N VAL A 147 7.42 3.03 -11.35
CA VAL A 147 7.32 1.56 -11.20
C VAL A 147 6.66 1.17 -9.88
N ALA A 148 7.00 1.84 -8.78
CA ALA A 148 6.39 1.59 -7.48
C ALA A 148 4.88 1.90 -7.47
N ILE A 149 4.45 2.97 -8.18
CA ILE A 149 3.02 3.26 -8.37
C ILE A 149 2.36 2.16 -9.21
N ALA A 150 2.97 1.76 -10.35
CA ALA A 150 2.45 0.68 -11.19
C ALA A 150 2.28 -0.62 -10.40
N ARG A 151 3.26 -0.99 -9.55
CA ARG A 151 3.18 -2.13 -8.64
C ARG A 151 2.03 -2.00 -7.64
N ALA A 152 1.84 -0.82 -7.06
CA ALA A 152 0.80 -0.58 -6.07
C ALA A 152 -0.61 -0.75 -6.66
N ILE A 153 -0.81 -0.44 -7.95
CA ILE A 153 -2.10 -0.57 -8.63
C ILE A 153 -2.29 -1.90 -9.37
N ALA A 154 -1.32 -2.80 -9.36
CA ALA A 154 -1.34 -4.05 -10.14
C ALA A 154 -2.55 -4.93 -9.80
N LEU A 155 -2.85 -5.12 -8.50
CA LEU A 155 -3.99 -5.89 -8.01
C LEU A 155 -5.35 -5.17 -8.15
N ASN A 156 -5.39 -3.99 -8.77
CA ASN A 156 -6.58 -3.15 -8.85
C ASN A 156 -7.19 -2.85 -7.46
N PRO A 157 -6.39 -2.27 -6.53
CA PRO A 157 -6.81 -2.10 -5.15
C PRO A 157 -8.01 -1.15 -5.03
N ARG A 158 -8.81 -1.37 -4.01
CA ARG A 158 -9.96 -0.53 -3.67
C ARG A 158 -9.54 0.75 -2.92
N TYR A 159 -8.40 0.66 -2.22
CA TYR A 159 -7.80 1.75 -1.44
C TYR A 159 -6.34 1.93 -1.87
N LEU A 160 -5.88 3.16 -2.01
CA LEU A 160 -4.50 3.49 -2.39
C LEU A 160 -3.98 4.62 -1.48
#